data_a542fb55faa8449f9080a1b8da16be1c
#
_entry.id   a542fb55faa8449f9080a1b8da16be1c
#
_cell.length_a   1.000
_cell.length_b   1.000
_cell.length_c   1.000
_cell.angle_alpha   90.00
_cell.angle_beta   90.00
_cell.angle_gamma   90.00
#
_symmetry.space_group_name_H-M   'P 1'
#
loop_
_entity.id
_entity.type
_entity.pdbx_description
1 polymer ?
#
loop_
_entity_poly.entity_id
_entity_poly.type
_entity_poly.pdbx_seq_one_letter_code
_entity_poly.pdbx_strand_id
1 'polypeptide(L)'
;MKLRKMIQIIGYSMMILFLICGGWLLILGGVNFFGPWKDLAILKIRKKYPSTSNQKGIIFYGASNFARWKEMEKDLAPYPVQNHGFGGSCDEDLMFYADRLLFPYDPRIVFFQTGSNDYVKIEGSDDEKIQKCMENKRQMFAEFHGRLPDAHFVIMSGLLLPGRAEYLALTQRINANLKELCQKTDYMTFVDAEEMTYSSGSFRTDLFVKDQIHLNREGQLLWARDYILPVLEKTEG
;
A
#
# COMPACT_ATOMS: atom_id res chain seq x y z
N MET A 1 -5.41 48.87 -34.72
CA MET A 1 -5.44 47.41 -34.99
C MET A 1 -4.60 46.59 -34.03
N LYS A 2 -3.39 46.99 -33.65
CA LYS A 2 -2.52 46.25 -32.70
C LYS A 2 -3.08 46.13 -31.26
N LEU A 3 -3.66 47.21 -30.69
CA LEU A 3 -4.17 47.25 -29.33
C LEU A 3 -5.35 46.27 -29.11
N ARG A 4 -6.31 46.20 -30.04
CA ARG A 4 -7.44 45.26 -29.96
C ARG A 4 -6.99 43.77 -29.96
N LYS A 5 -6.02 43.44 -30.84
CA LYS A 5 -5.44 42.10 -30.90
C LYS A 5 -4.72 41.74 -29.59
N MET A 6 -3.99 42.69 -29.00
CA MET A 6 -3.29 42.49 -27.72
C MET A 6 -4.26 42.27 -26.58
N ILE A 7 -5.36 43.02 -26.49
CA ILE A 7 -6.42 42.84 -25.49
C ILE A 7 -7.10 41.46 -25.65
N GLN A 8 -7.35 41.00 -26.87
CA GLN A 8 -7.91 39.70 -27.15
C GLN A 8 -6.95 38.57 -26.72
N ILE A 9 -5.66 38.67 -27.01
CA ILE A 9 -4.65 37.69 -26.60
C ILE A 9 -4.55 37.61 -25.08
N ILE A 10 -4.53 38.75 -24.38
CA ILE A 10 -4.51 38.81 -22.92
C ILE A 10 -5.79 38.17 -22.34
N GLY A 11 -6.96 38.48 -22.93
CA GLY A 11 -8.24 37.89 -22.52
C GLY A 11 -8.28 36.36 -22.69
N TYR A 12 -7.79 35.84 -23.81
CA TYR A 12 -7.68 34.38 -24.03
C TYR A 12 -6.68 33.74 -23.11
N SER A 13 -5.52 34.38 -22.85
CA SER A 13 -4.52 33.85 -21.91
C SER A 13 -5.06 33.81 -20.48
N MET A 14 -5.80 34.83 -20.03
CA MET A 14 -6.44 34.84 -18.71
C MET A 14 -7.57 33.81 -18.62
N MET A 15 -8.35 33.60 -19.68
CA MET A 15 -9.41 32.59 -19.71
C MET A 15 -8.83 31.19 -19.69
N ILE A 16 -7.73 30.93 -20.39
CA ILE A 16 -7.01 29.64 -20.34
C ILE A 16 -6.41 29.44 -18.96
N LEU A 17 -5.81 30.44 -18.33
CA LEU A 17 -5.30 30.37 -16.97
C LEU A 17 -6.42 30.10 -15.96
N PHE A 18 -7.59 30.75 -16.13
CA PHE A 18 -8.77 30.53 -15.31
C PHE A 18 -9.36 29.14 -15.50
N LEU A 19 -9.38 28.60 -16.72
CA LEU A 19 -9.79 27.23 -17.01
C LEU A 19 -8.80 26.20 -16.45
N ILE A 20 -7.50 26.49 -16.52
CA ILE A 20 -6.48 25.64 -15.90
C ILE A 20 -6.60 25.71 -14.37
N CYS A 21 -6.64 26.89 -13.78
CA CYS A 21 -6.76 27.07 -12.33
C CYS A 21 -8.14 26.63 -11.82
N GLY A 22 -9.22 26.88 -12.55
CA GLY A 22 -10.56 26.41 -12.23
C GLY A 22 -10.70 24.89 -12.42
N GLY A 23 -10.04 24.33 -13.44
CA GLY A 23 -9.90 22.89 -13.62
C GLY A 23 -9.11 22.26 -12.47
N TRP A 24 -8.05 22.90 -12.02
CA TRP A 24 -7.30 22.50 -10.84
C TRP A 24 -8.13 22.63 -9.55
N LEU A 25 -8.93 23.68 -9.39
CA LEU A 25 -9.84 23.88 -8.25
C LEU A 25 -11.01 22.86 -8.27
N LEU A 26 -11.54 22.50 -9.43
CA LEU A 26 -12.53 21.44 -9.58
C LEU A 26 -11.92 20.06 -9.37
N ILE A 27 -10.69 19.85 -9.80
CA ILE A 27 -9.91 18.63 -9.50
C ILE A 27 -9.56 18.59 -8.01
N LEU A 28 -9.18 19.70 -7.39
CA LEU A 28 -8.88 19.78 -5.95
C LEU A 28 -10.15 19.79 -5.08
N GLY A 29 -11.29 20.23 -5.59
CA GLY A 29 -12.58 20.24 -4.87
C GLY A 29 -13.43 18.99 -5.07
N GLY A 30 -13.15 18.20 -6.09
CA GLY A 30 -13.92 16.99 -6.43
C GLY A 30 -13.12 15.68 -6.43
N VAL A 31 -11.79 15.76 -6.39
CA VAL A 31 -10.89 14.62 -6.32
C VAL A 31 -10.03 14.77 -5.09
N ASN A 32 -10.56 14.32 -4.00
CA ASN A 32 -9.90 13.75 -2.84
C ASN A 32 -8.45 14.17 -2.50
N PHE A 33 -8.25 14.40 -1.26
CA PHE A 33 -7.10 14.38 -0.37
C PHE A 33 -5.88 13.50 -0.79
N PHE A 34 -6.02 12.65 -1.79
CA PHE A 34 -5.06 11.60 -2.19
C PHE A 34 -4.19 11.95 -3.39
N GLY A 35 -3.97 13.14 -3.77
CA GLY A 35 -2.99 13.62 -4.76
C GLY A 35 -2.96 12.90 -6.15
N PRO A 36 -2.83 13.64 -7.24
CA PRO A 36 -2.98 13.13 -8.62
C PRO A 36 -2.00 12.01 -9.02
N TRP A 37 -0.87 11.85 -8.30
CA TRP A 37 0.08 10.76 -8.57
C TRP A 37 -0.44 9.38 -8.13
N LYS A 38 -1.30 9.30 -7.10
CA LYS A 38 -1.92 8.03 -6.70
C LYS A 38 -2.87 7.55 -7.78
N ASP A 39 -3.75 8.42 -8.27
CA ASP A 39 -4.65 8.07 -9.38
C ASP A 39 -3.88 7.60 -10.62
N LEU A 40 -2.74 8.20 -10.93
CA LEU A 40 -1.89 7.75 -12.03
C LEU A 40 -1.30 6.35 -11.76
N ALA A 41 -0.90 6.06 -10.53
CA ALA A 41 -0.44 4.73 -10.13
C ALA A 41 -1.57 3.69 -10.27
N ILE A 42 -2.77 4.03 -9.80
CA ILE A 42 -3.96 3.18 -9.93
C ILE A 42 -4.28 2.86 -11.40
N LEU A 43 -4.24 3.86 -12.27
CA LEU A 43 -4.45 3.67 -13.72
C LEU A 43 -3.40 2.74 -14.33
N LYS A 44 -2.13 2.85 -13.93
CA LYS A 44 -1.05 1.97 -14.39
C LYS A 44 -1.26 0.52 -13.92
N ILE A 45 -1.64 0.33 -12.67
CA ILE A 45 -1.95 -1.01 -12.11
C ILE A 45 -3.10 -1.63 -12.89
N ARG A 46 -4.21 -0.94 -13.05
CA ARG A 46 -5.38 -1.42 -13.80
C ARG A 46 -5.10 -1.71 -15.27
N LYS A 47 -4.20 -0.94 -15.90
CA LYS A 47 -3.74 -1.22 -17.27
C LYS A 47 -2.89 -2.49 -17.34
N LYS A 48 -2.03 -2.71 -16.34
CA LYS A 48 -1.18 -3.91 -16.26
C LYS A 48 -2.01 -5.16 -15.93
N TYR A 49 -2.98 -5.03 -15.04
CA TYR A 49 -3.83 -6.11 -14.56
C TYR A 49 -5.31 -5.76 -14.82
N PRO A 50 -5.88 -6.09 -15.98
CA PRO A 50 -7.31 -5.98 -16.21
C PRO A 50 -8.10 -6.90 -15.27
N SER A 51 -9.17 -6.40 -14.66
CA SER A 51 -9.96 -7.16 -13.66
C SER A 51 -10.63 -8.44 -14.20
N THR A 52 -10.70 -8.58 -15.53
CA THR A 52 -11.23 -9.78 -16.19
C THR A 52 -10.21 -10.90 -16.35
N SER A 53 -8.93 -10.66 -16.07
CA SER A 53 -7.84 -11.55 -16.44
C SER A 53 -7.44 -12.58 -15.39
N ASN A 54 -7.80 -12.39 -14.13
CA ASN A 54 -7.41 -13.32 -13.05
C ASN A 54 -8.33 -13.19 -11.83
N GLN A 55 -9.59 -13.61 -11.99
CA GLN A 55 -10.49 -13.78 -10.85
C GLN A 55 -10.00 -14.95 -9.98
N LYS A 56 -10.20 -14.85 -8.65
CA LYS A 56 -9.70 -15.81 -7.67
C LYS A 56 -8.17 -15.95 -7.66
N GLY A 57 -7.45 -14.89 -8.10
CA GLY A 57 -5.98 -14.82 -8.05
C GLY A 57 -5.44 -14.44 -6.67
N ILE A 58 -4.13 -14.18 -6.64
CA ILE A 58 -3.39 -13.73 -5.46
C ILE A 58 -3.02 -12.26 -5.67
N ILE A 59 -3.44 -11.40 -4.76
CA ILE A 59 -3.17 -9.95 -4.86
C ILE A 59 -2.27 -9.49 -3.71
N PHE A 60 -1.24 -8.73 -4.03
CA PHE A 60 -0.43 -7.98 -3.09
C PHE A 60 -0.95 -6.54 -3.03
N TYR A 61 -1.68 -6.20 -1.97
CA TYR A 61 -2.33 -4.90 -1.80
C TYR A 61 -1.71 -4.14 -0.64
N GLY A 62 -1.05 -3.02 -0.94
CA GLY A 62 -0.30 -2.31 0.08
C GLY A 62 0.50 -1.11 -0.42
N ALA A 63 1.53 -0.75 0.34
CA ALA A 63 2.28 0.46 0.16
C ALA A 63 3.52 0.31 -0.76
N SER A 64 4.48 1.20 -0.55
CA SER A 64 5.61 1.41 -1.45
C SER A 64 6.60 0.24 -1.53
N ASN A 65 6.72 -0.59 -0.50
CA ASN A 65 7.59 -1.77 -0.58
C ASN A 65 7.07 -2.79 -1.59
N PHE A 66 5.74 -2.96 -1.70
CA PHE A 66 5.15 -3.71 -2.82
C PHE A 66 5.28 -2.94 -4.13
N ALA A 67 4.90 -1.67 -4.17
CA ALA A 67 4.92 -0.86 -5.39
C ALA A 67 6.31 -0.81 -6.07
N ARG A 68 7.38 -0.82 -5.30
CA ARG A 68 8.76 -0.79 -5.80
C ARG A 68 9.32 -2.16 -6.16
N TRP A 69 8.63 -3.23 -5.83
CA TRP A 69 9.03 -4.59 -6.18
C TRP A 69 8.61 -4.95 -7.61
N LYS A 70 9.42 -4.52 -8.57
CA LYS A 70 9.10 -4.63 -10.01
C LYS A 70 9.09 -6.07 -10.53
N GLU A 71 9.90 -6.94 -9.93
CA GLU A 71 10.06 -8.34 -10.35
C GLU A 71 9.26 -9.32 -9.48
N MET A 72 8.29 -8.84 -8.71
CA MET A 72 7.51 -9.65 -7.77
C MET A 72 6.92 -10.91 -8.42
N GLU A 73 6.33 -10.80 -9.60
CA GLU A 73 5.71 -11.92 -10.30
C GLU A 73 6.73 -13.02 -10.68
N LYS A 74 7.95 -12.59 -11.05
CA LYS A 74 9.05 -13.51 -11.36
C LYS A 74 9.61 -14.16 -10.09
N ASP A 75 9.76 -13.40 -9.03
CA ASP A 75 10.36 -13.86 -7.77
C ASP A 75 9.44 -14.80 -7.01
N LEU A 76 8.14 -14.67 -7.19
CA LEU A 76 7.12 -15.50 -6.57
C LEU A 76 6.58 -16.59 -7.51
N ALA A 77 7.22 -16.81 -8.67
CA ALA A 77 6.86 -17.93 -9.53
C ALA A 77 7.01 -19.27 -8.78
N PRO A 78 6.15 -20.28 -9.03
CA PRO A 78 5.15 -20.34 -10.11
C PRO A 78 3.79 -19.70 -9.80
N TYR A 79 3.63 -19.02 -8.66
CA TYR A 79 2.34 -18.49 -8.23
C TYR A 79 1.91 -17.29 -9.09
N PRO A 80 0.65 -17.26 -9.59
CA PRO A 80 0.16 -16.18 -10.45
C PRO A 80 -0.26 -14.98 -9.61
N VAL A 81 0.71 -14.23 -9.09
CA VAL A 81 0.49 -13.06 -8.24
C VAL A 81 0.29 -11.78 -9.03
N GLN A 82 -0.47 -10.83 -8.49
CA GLN A 82 -0.62 -9.47 -9.02
C GLN A 82 -0.18 -8.45 -7.97
N ASN A 83 0.66 -7.50 -8.38
CA ASN A 83 1.13 -6.44 -7.51
C ASN A 83 0.28 -5.19 -7.64
N HIS A 84 -0.62 -4.97 -6.69
CA HIS A 84 -1.48 -3.80 -6.60
C HIS A 84 -0.99 -2.78 -5.56
N GLY A 85 0.28 -2.84 -5.19
CA GLY A 85 0.91 -1.86 -4.31
C GLY A 85 1.05 -0.49 -4.96
N PHE A 86 0.84 0.58 -4.19
CA PHE A 86 1.08 1.95 -4.64
C PHE A 86 1.73 2.81 -3.56
N GLY A 87 2.64 3.69 -3.99
CA GLY A 87 3.52 4.43 -3.10
C GLY A 87 2.79 5.39 -2.17
N GLY A 88 3.24 5.46 -0.91
CA GLY A 88 2.73 6.40 0.09
C GLY A 88 1.31 6.11 0.58
N SER A 89 0.75 4.93 0.27
CA SER A 89 -0.58 4.55 0.74
C SER A 89 -0.62 4.30 2.24
N CYS A 90 -1.74 4.69 2.84
CA CYS A 90 -2.19 4.38 4.19
C CYS A 90 -3.42 3.46 4.11
N ASP A 91 -3.93 3.02 5.25
CA ASP A 91 -5.13 2.19 5.31
C ASP A 91 -6.35 2.89 4.69
N GLU A 92 -6.51 4.21 4.91
CA GLU A 92 -7.57 5.02 4.27
C GLU A 92 -7.47 5.03 2.73
N ASP A 93 -6.25 5.09 2.19
CA ASP A 93 -6.03 4.99 0.75
C ASP A 93 -6.42 3.60 0.21
N LEU A 94 -6.08 2.54 0.95
CA LEU A 94 -6.46 1.19 0.55
C LEU A 94 -7.98 1.03 0.54
N MET A 95 -8.69 1.52 1.55
CA MET A 95 -10.16 1.53 1.57
C MET A 95 -10.71 2.32 0.39
N PHE A 96 -10.22 3.52 0.15
CA PHE A 96 -10.70 4.39 -0.93
C PHE A 96 -10.54 3.79 -2.34
N TYR A 97 -9.42 3.10 -2.59
CA TYR A 97 -9.14 2.52 -3.91
C TYR A 97 -9.56 1.06 -4.06
N ALA A 98 -10.16 0.45 -3.04
CA ALA A 98 -10.55 -0.96 -3.07
C ALA A 98 -11.55 -1.31 -4.18
N ASP A 99 -12.50 -0.40 -4.49
CA ASP A 99 -13.43 -0.55 -5.61
C ASP A 99 -12.75 -0.58 -6.99
N ARG A 100 -11.50 -0.14 -7.06
CA ARG A 100 -10.73 -0.13 -8.30
C ARG A 100 -9.65 -1.19 -8.35
N LEU A 101 -9.06 -1.55 -7.20
CA LEU A 101 -7.86 -2.38 -7.11
C LEU A 101 -8.02 -3.71 -6.39
N LEU A 102 -9.14 -3.92 -5.69
CA LEU A 102 -9.31 -5.13 -4.90
C LEU A 102 -10.59 -5.89 -5.29
N PHE A 103 -11.75 -5.31 -5.06
CA PHE A 103 -13.02 -6.00 -5.22
C PHE A 103 -13.34 -6.49 -6.64
N PRO A 104 -13.00 -5.76 -7.75
CA PRO A 104 -13.27 -6.24 -9.10
C PRO A 104 -12.47 -7.48 -9.51
N TYR A 105 -11.45 -7.85 -8.73
CA TYR A 105 -10.59 -9.00 -9.01
C TYR A 105 -11.02 -10.26 -8.29
N ASP A 106 -11.90 -10.15 -7.29
CA ASP A 106 -12.41 -11.26 -6.50
C ASP A 106 -11.29 -12.25 -6.10
N PRO A 107 -10.24 -11.76 -5.39
CA PRO A 107 -9.07 -12.57 -5.07
C PRO A 107 -9.41 -13.66 -4.05
N ARG A 108 -8.74 -14.83 -4.15
CA ARG A 108 -8.81 -15.86 -3.10
C ARG A 108 -7.80 -15.62 -1.97
N ILE A 109 -6.69 -14.92 -2.26
CA ILE A 109 -5.68 -14.56 -1.26
C ILE A 109 -5.28 -13.09 -1.47
N VAL A 110 -5.22 -12.33 -0.37
CA VAL A 110 -4.72 -10.96 -0.40
C VAL A 110 -3.60 -10.80 0.63
N PHE A 111 -2.42 -10.44 0.15
CA PHE A 111 -1.30 -10.04 0.99
C PHE A 111 -1.39 -8.55 1.28
N PHE A 112 -1.45 -8.17 2.55
CA PHE A 112 -1.47 -6.78 2.98
C PHE A 112 -0.16 -6.37 3.64
N GLN A 113 0.37 -5.23 3.26
CA GLN A 113 1.50 -4.58 3.93
C GLN A 113 1.30 -3.07 3.98
N THR A 114 0.94 -2.56 5.15
CA THR A 114 0.69 -1.15 5.43
C THR A 114 1.14 -0.78 6.83
N GLY A 115 0.93 0.47 7.23
CA GLY A 115 1.05 0.94 8.61
C GLY A 115 2.12 2.00 8.79
N SER A 116 3.29 1.88 8.16
CA SER A 116 4.37 2.84 8.42
C SER A 116 4.07 4.26 7.90
N ASN A 117 3.18 4.42 6.94
CA ASN A 117 2.72 5.73 6.48
C ASN A 117 1.57 6.27 7.32
N ASP A 118 0.87 5.42 8.05
CA ASP A 118 -0.25 5.76 8.90
C ASP A 118 0.23 6.47 10.17
N TYR A 119 1.04 5.80 10.99
CA TYR A 119 1.48 6.35 12.27
C TYR A 119 2.38 7.59 12.15
N VAL A 120 3.07 7.78 11.02
CA VAL A 120 3.83 9.00 10.76
C VAL A 120 2.93 10.24 10.61
N LYS A 121 1.70 10.04 10.14
CA LYS A 121 0.72 11.13 9.93
C LYS A 121 -0.17 11.38 11.14
N ILE A 122 -0.32 10.40 12.03
CA ILE A 122 -1.14 10.52 13.21
C ILE A 122 -0.36 11.31 14.27
N GLU A 123 -0.96 12.38 14.77
CA GLU A 123 -0.43 13.14 15.88
C GLU A 123 -0.77 12.48 17.22
N GLY A 124 -0.03 12.80 18.27
CA GLY A 124 -0.26 12.28 19.62
C GLY A 124 0.81 11.33 20.12
N SER A 125 0.55 10.73 21.26
CA SER A 125 1.39 9.72 21.90
C SER A 125 1.41 8.40 21.11
N ASP A 126 2.39 7.55 21.40
CA ASP A 126 2.46 6.22 20.79
C ASP A 126 1.21 5.39 21.05
N ASP A 127 0.61 5.49 22.23
CA ASP A 127 -0.64 4.78 22.56
C ASP A 127 -1.81 5.25 21.70
N GLU A 128 -1.96 6.55 21.51
CA GLU A 128 -2.99 7.12 20.62
C GLU A 128 -2.77 6.72 19.16
N LYS A 129 -1.52 6.72 18.70
CA LYS A 129 -1.16 6.25 17.35
C LYS A 129 -1.48 4.78 17.16
N ILE A 130 -1.14 3.92 18.11
CA ILE A 130 -1.46 2.48 18.08
C ILE A 130 -2.96 2.27 18.05
N GLN A 131 -3.69 2.93 18.95
CA GLN A 131 -5.15 2.82 19.02
C GLN A 131 -5.77 3.17 17.66
N LYS A 132 -5.38 4.32 17.08
CA LYS A 132 -5.94 4.79 15.80
C LYS A 132 -5.56 3.88 14.63
N CYS A 133 -4.30 3.44 14.56
CA CYS A 133 -3.86 2.48 13.54
C CYS A 133 -4.65 1.17 13.62
N MET A 134 -4.83 0.62 14.81
CA MET A 134 -5.55 -0.65 14.98
C MET A 134 -7.06 -0.51 14.75
N GLU A 135 -7.65 0.65 15.07
CA GLU A 135 -9.03 0.96 14.74
C GLU A 135 -9.25 0.97 13.23
N ASN A 136 -8.41 1.71 12.49
CA ASN A 136 -8.47 1.79 11.02
C ASN A 136 -8.30 0.40 10.38
N LYS A 137 -7.36 -0.40 10.86
CA LYS A 137 -7.12 -1.76 10.35
C LYS A 137 -8.29 -2.71 10.60
N ARG A 138 -8.88 -2.68 11.80
CA ARG A 138 -10.06 -3.51 12.09
C ARG A 138 -11.23 -3.14 11.17
N GLN A 139 -11.47 -1.85 10.99
CA GLN A 139 -12.51 -1.35 10.08
C GLN A 139 -12.24 -1.81 8.64
N MET A 140 -11.02 -1.59 8.14
CA MET A 140 -10.61 -1.97 6.78
C MET A 140 -10.78 -3.47 6.53
N PHE A 141 -10.25 -4.31 7.41
CA PHE A 141 -10.34 -5.76 7.22
C PHE A 141 -11.76 -6.29 7.36
N ALA A 142 -12.57 -5.72 8.26
CA ALA A 142 -13.99 -6.09 8.38
C ALA A 142 -14.77 -5.72 7.12
N GLU A 143 -14.56 -4.52 6.57
CA GLU A 143 -15.19 -4.08 5.32
C GLU A 143 -14.75 -4.97 4.15
N PHE A 144 -13.46 -5.25 4.04
CA PHE A 144 -12.94 -6.05 2.93
C PHE A 144 -13.44 -7.49 2.98
N HIS A 145 -13.45 -8.11 4.16
CA HIS A 145 -13.99 -9.47 4.31
C HIS A 145 -15.50 -9.51 4.07
N GLY A 146 -16.26 -8.49 4.50
CA GLY A 146 -17.69 -8.39 4.19
C GLY A 146 -17.99 -8.38 2.69
N ARG A 147 -17.06 -7.89 1.86
CA ARG A 147 -17.18 -7.85 0.39
C ARG A 147 -16.44 -9.00 -0.33
N LEU A 148 -15.53 -9.65 0.36
CA LEU A 148 -14.71 -10.78 -0.13
C LEU A 148 -14.75 -11.92 0.91
N PRO A 149 -15.91 -12.52 1.17
CA PRO A 149 -16.07 -13.48 2.27
C PRO A 149 -15.26 -14.77 2.08
N ASP A 150 -14.92 -15.12 0.84
CA ASP A 150 -14.14 -16.31 0.50
C ASP A 150 -12.62 -16.03 0.45
N ALA A 151 -12.19 -14.78 0.61
CA ALA A 151 -10.78 -14.43 0.50
C ALA A 151 -10.05 -14.66 1.81
N HIS A 152 -8.86 -15.25 1.74
CA HIS A 152 -7.94 -15.34 2.87
C HIS A 152 -6.99 -14.15 2.88
N PHE A 153 -6.84 -13.49 4.02
CA PHE A 153 -5.98 -12.31 4.18
C PHE A 153 -4.68 -12.69 4.87
N VAL A 154 -3.56 -12.43 4.20
CA VAL A 154 -2.22 -12.59 4.72
C VAL A 154 -1.70 -11.22 5.14
N ILE A 155 -1.55 -11.02 6.42
CA ILE A 155 -1.14 -9.73 7.00
C ILE A 155 0.37 -9.79 7.27
N MET A 156 1.11 -9.08 6.44
CA MET A 156 2.55 -8.92 6.64
C MET A 156 2.81 -7.95 7.78
N SER A 157 3.74 -8.26 8.67
CA SER A 157 4.20 -7.31 9.69
C SER A 157 4.71 -6.02 9.05
N GLY A 158 4.57 -4.91 9.74
CA GLY A 158 5.33 -3.71 9.43
C GLY A 158 6.84 -4.01 9.55
N LEU A 159 7.60 -3.73 8.49
CA LEU A 159 9.06 -3.87 8.53
C LEU A 159 9.65 -2.85 9.49
N LEU A 160 10.68 -3.24 10.24
CA LEU A 160 11.44 -2.35 11.10
C LEU A 160 12.45 -1.61 10.24
N LEU A 161 12.23 -0.30 10.07
CA LEU A 161 12.87 0.51 9.05
C LEU A 161 14.00 1.37 9.64
N PRO A 162 15.27 1.21 9.19
CA PRO A 162 16.37 2.06 9.67
C PRO A 162 16.09 3.56 9.48
N GLY A 163 15.46 3.94 8.36
CA GLY A 163 15.09 5.33 8.05
C GLY A 163 13.91 5.86 8.87
N ARG A 164 13.37 5.05 9.80
CA ARG A 164 12.31 5.36 10.76
C ARG A 164 12.59 4.74 12.12
N ALA A 165 13.86 4.73 12.52
CA ALA A 165 14.33 4.09 13.76
C ALA A 165 13.62 4.61 15.01
N GLU A 166 13.19 5.87 15.00
CA GLU A 166 12.40 6.49 16.07
C GLU A 166 11.05 5.82 16.31
N TYR A 167 10.52 5.10 15.32
CA TYR A 167 9.26 4.34 15.41
C TYR A 167 9.46 2.83 15.65
N LEU A 168 10.67 2.38 16.00
CA LEU A 168 10.97 0.97 16.20
C LEU A 168 9.98 0.32 17.19
N ALA A 169 9.94 0.82 18.42
CA ALA A 169 9.07 0.28 19.49
C ALA A 169 7.57 0.39 19.12
N LEU A 170 7.18 1.49 18.49
CA LEU A 170 5.81 1.69 18.01
C LEU A 170 5.42 0.64 16.97
N THR A 171 6.28 0.38 15.98
CA THR A 171 6.03 -0.61 14.93
C THR A 171 5.91 -2.02 15.53
N GLN A 172 6.80 -2.39 16.46
CA GLN A 172 6.76 -3.69 17.14
C GLN A 172 5.45 -3.87 17.93
N ARG A 173 4.97 -2.83 18.60
CA ARG A 173 3.69 -2.88 19.33
C ARG A 173 2.49 -3.00 18.38
N ILE A 174 2.50 -2.33 17.24
CA ILE A 174 1.46 -2.49 16.20
C ILE A 174 1.49 -3.92 15.65
N ASN A 175 2.67 -4.47 15.36
CA ASN A 175 2.83 -5.84 14.86
C ASN A 175 2.31 -6.87 15.87
N ALA A 176 2.59 -6.70 17.15
CA ALA A 176 2.05 -7.56 18.21
C ALA A 176 0.51 -7.53 18.24
N ASN A 177 -0.10 -6.34 18.13
CA ASN A 177 -1.56 -6.20 18.07
C ASN A 177 -2.15 -6.82 16.78
N LEU A 178 -1.47 -6.72 15.65
CA LEU A 178 -1.89 -7.36 14.39
C LEU A 178 -1.82 -8.88 14.49
N LYS A 179 -0.76 -9.40 15.09
CA LYS A 179 -0.61 -10.85 15.38
C LYS A 179 -1.76 -11.35 16.23
N GLU A 180 -2.10 -10.65 17.31
CA GLU A 180 -3.23 -10.99 18.17
C GLU A 180 -4.57 -10.92 17.42
N LEU A 181 -4.78 -9.92 16.56
CA LEU A 181 -5.96 -9.80 15.73
C LEU A 181 -6.10 -11.01 14.79
N CYS A 182 -5.02 -11.38 14.10
CA CYS A 182 -5.01 -12.54 13.21
C CYS A 182 -5.28 -13.86 13.94
N GLN A 183 -4.76 -14.04 15.16
CA GLN A 183 -5.01 -15.24 15.97
C GLN A 183 -6.48 -15.42 16.35
N LYS A 184 -7.26 -14.34 16.36
CA LYS A 184 -8.70 -14.32 16.70
C LYS A 184 -9.60 -14.31 15.48
N THR A 185 -9.03 -14.46 14.26
CA THR A 185 -9.76 -14.24 13.01
C THR A 185 -9.42 -15.35 12.00
N ASP A 186 -10.36 -16.24 11.72
CA ASP A 186 -10.13 -17.46 10.94
C ASP A 186 -9.70 -17.23 9.48
N TYR A 187 -10.12 -16.11 8.89
CA TYR A 187 -9.75 -15.74 7.51
C TYR A 187 -8.45 -14.94 7.42
N MET A 188 -7.66 -14.85 8.50
CA MET A 188 -6.42 -14.08 8.54
C MET A 188 -5.23 -14.92 8.98
N THR A 189 -4.08 -14.70 8.34
CA THR A 189 -2.78 -15.23 8.77
C THR A 189 -1.81 -14.07 8.95
N PHE A 190 -1.09 -14.04 10.07
CA PHE A 190 -0.01 -13.07 10.29
C PHE A 190 1.33 -13.66 9.88
N VAL A 191 2.11 -12.89 9.13
CA VAL A 191 3.48 -13.20 8.72
C VAL A 191 4.42 -12.21 9.38
N ASP A 192 5.19 -12.71 10.35
CA ASP A 192 6.14 -11.93 11.12
C ASP A 192 7.49 -11.88 10.38
N ALA A 193 7.86 -10.72 9.86
CA ALA A 193 9.12 -10.49 9.17
C ALA A 193 10.01 -9.45 9.89
N GLU A 194 9.81 -9.24 11.20
CA GLU A 194 10.62 -8.27 11.97
C GLU A 194 12.09 -8.64 11.95
N GLU A 195 12.42 -9.90 12.21
CA GLU A 195 13.81 -10.38 12.26
C GLU A 195 14.55 -10.23 10.92
N MET A 196 13.83 -10.16 9.80
CA MET A 196 14.43 -9.89 8.50
C MET A 196 15.17 -8.56 8.48
N THR A 197 14.59 -7.53 9.10
CA THR A 197 15.09 -6.15 9.01
C THR A 197 15.72 -5.62 10.30
N TYR A 198 15.45 -6.30 11.44
CA TYR A 198 16.04 -5.97 12.72
C TYR A 198 16.33 -7.24 13.50
N SER A 199 17.60 -7.58 13.66
CA SER A 199 18.05 -8.80 14.31
C SER A 199 19.21 -8.51 15.25
N SER A 200 19.25 -9.22 16.38
CA SER A 200 20.32 -9.07 17.39
C SER A 200 20.52 -7.61 17.87
N GLY A 201 19.45 -6.84 17.96
CA GLY A 201 19.49 -5.45 18.42
C GLY A 201 19.98 -4.44 17.36
N SER A 202 20.08 -4.83 16.10
CA SER A 202 20.60 -3.99 15.03
C SER A 202 19.77 -4.05 13.76
N PHE A 203 19.66 -2.93 13.05
CA PHE A 203 19.02 -2.88 11.74
C PHE A 203 19.88 -3.51 10.66
N ARG A 204 19.27 -4.27 9.78
CA ARG A 204 19.86 -4.80 8.54
C ARG A 204 19.83 -3.75 7.44
N THR A 205 20.68 -2.71 7.57
CA THR A 205 20.74 -1.57 6.63
C THR A 205 21.16 -1.99 5.21
N ASP A 206 21.84 -3.12 5.09
CA ASP A 206 22.25 -3.77 3.84
C ASP A 206 21.07 -4.21 2.95
N LEU A 207 19.88 -4.41 3.53
CA LEU A 207 18.68 -4.83 2.80
C LEU A 207 17.86 -3.66 2.23
N PHE A 208 18.31 -2.44 2.43
CA PHE A 208 17.58 -1.24 2.02
C PHE A 208 18.31 -0.44 0.95
N VAL A 209 17.57 0.35 0.17
CA VAL A 209 18.15 1.38 -0.68
C VAL A 209 18.58 2.57 0.18
N LYS A 210 19.20 3.58 -0.44
CA LYS A 210 19.80 4.74 0.26
C LYS A 210 18.85 5.44 1.26
N ASP A 211 17.54 5.41 1.02
CA ASP A 211 16.56 6.05 1.91
C ASP A 211 16.29 5.27 3.21
N GLN A 212 16.80 4.04 3.33
CA GLN A 212 16.67 3.18 4.49
C GLN A 212 15.20 2.87 4.90
N ILE A 213 14.27 3.03 3.94
CA ILE A 213 12.83 2.76 4.10
C ILE A 213 12.38 1.66 3.13
N HIS A 214 12.94 1.64 1.93
CA HIS A 214 12.53 0.73 0.88
C HIS A 214 13.56 -0.38 0.70
N LEU A 215 13.06 -1.61 0.63
CA LEU A 215 13.91 -2.77 0.37
C LEU A 215 14.63 -2.64 -0.98
N ASN A 216 15.90 -2.99 -0.98
CA ASN A 216 16.67 -3.21 -2.20
C ASN A 216 16.36 -4.60 -2.78
N ARG A 217 17.08 -4.98 -3.83
CA ARG A 217 16.85 -6.26 -4.50
C ARG A 217 17.09 -7.47 -3.59
N GLU A 218 18.13 -7.43 -2.77
CA GLU A 218 18.45 -8.50 -1.82
C GLU A 218 17.36 -8.63 -0.74
N GLY A 219 16.92 -7.51 -0.18
CA GLY A 219 15.80 -7.49 0.78
C GLY A 219 14.50 -8.04 0.18
N GLN A 220 14.18 -7.72 -1.08
CA GLN A 220 13.01 -8.26 -1.77
C GLN A 220 13.11 -9.77 -1.95
N LEU A 221 14.27 -10.30 -2.36
CA LEU A 221 14.49 -11.73 -2.54
C LEU A 221 14.45 -12.49 -1.22
N LEU A 222 15.02 -11.93 -0.16
CA LEU A 222 14.95 -12.50 1.18
C LEU A 222 13.50 -12.57 1.68
N TRP A 223 12.74 -11.49 1.48
CA TRP A 223 11.32 -11.42 1.85
C TRP A 223 10.48 -12.45 1.08
N ALA A 224 10.73 -12.60 -0.22
CA ALA A 224 10.10 -13.63 -1.03
C ALA A 224 10.38 -15.03 -0.48
N ARG A 225 11.67 -15.38 -0.37
CA ARG A 225 12.13 -16.74 -0.07
C ARG A 225 11.71 -17.22 1.32
N ASP A 226 11.90 -16.37 2.33
CA ASP A 226 11.82 -16.81 3.72
C ASP A 226 10.47 -16.52 4.37
N TYR A 227 9.67 -15.61 3.79
CA TYR A 227 8.42 -15.16 4.42
C TYR A 227 7.17 -15.33 3.53
N ILE A 228 7.28 -15.14 2.22
CA ILE A 228 6.12 -15.15 1.34
C ILE A 228 5.91 -16.51 0.68
N LEU A 229 6.95 -17.07 0.07
CA LEU A 229 6.85 -18.38 -0.59
C LEU A 229 6.39 -19.50 0.34
N PRO A 230 6.88 -19.60 1.60
CA PRO A 230 6.39 -20.63 2.53
C PRO A 230 4.89 -20.53 2.84
N VAL A 231 4.33 -19.30 2.81
CA VAL A 231 2.88 -19.10 2.99
C VAL A 231 2.12 -19.53 1.74
N LEU A 232 2.62 -19.16 0.55
CA LEU A 232 2.02 -19.56 -0.71
C LEU A 232 2.04 -21.09 -0.90
N GLU A 233 3.14 -21.74 -0.57
CA GLU A 233 3.26 -23.21 -0.59
C GLU A 233 2.22 -23.89 0.31
N LYS A 234 2.02 -23.35 1.52
CA LYS A 234 1.07 -23.89 2.48
C LYS A 234 -0.40 -23.66 2.09
N THR A 235 -0.70 -22.57 1.38
CA THR A 235 -2.08 -22.22 0.99
C THR A 235 -2.49 -22.80 -0.34
N GLU A 236 -1.53 -23.22 -1.18
CA GLU A 236 -1.76 -23.78 -2.52
C GLU A 236 -1.55 -25.30 -2.59
N GLY A 237 -0.95 -25.91 -1.59
CA GLY A 237 -0.75 -27.37 -1.46
C GLY A 237 -1.81 -27.99 -0.59
#